data_f6b730b0b9c5b5ed31473a4c22fccc28
#
_entry.id   f6b730b0b9c5b5ed31473a4c22fccc28
#
_cell.length_a   1.000
_cell.length_b   1.000
_cell.length_c   1.000
_cell.angle_alpha   90.00
_cell.angle_beta   90.00
_cell.angle_gamma   90.00
#
_symmetry.space_group_name_H-M   'P 1'
#
loop_
_entity.id
_entity.type
_entity.pdbx_description
1 polymer ?
#
loop_
_entity_poly.entity_id
_entity_poly.type
_entity_poly.pdbx_seq_one_letter_code
_entity_poly.pdbx_strand_id
1 'polypeptide(L)'
;MDKAIGAKIIQSLFDPKKIPDDAQKILRDFDQIAQAAMPANSKQLVALPKQIRELSHQMTDDRGSRRLGYMNEKTFLASYVRYFMWWNLVRLTRLFANLDFGFLRDGDVCLDIGSGPLTLPCALWLARPDLRSKKLVWYVMDISQLALSLGEEIFLSVAAATGGEPWKIVRVKGPLGTAVKEKAAFVTCANMFNEILQKQSEPPDFLAKKYSQSLFKYLDFAEQASPAIFLAEPGTPGSGRFVSLMRDAFIRRGLFALAPCPHQQNCPMDGRRLGKGGATGKWCNFAFDTDDAPKKLLALSAKAGIPKERAVISFVFAVSLPGLTGQSDASAKDCRVARGNDNEPCHSRAPTRESFDKNRIRIASDIIRVPASEPGQKSRIGHYACSEQGLVLALSSGGHRVYSGDLLEVETAGKPKSGPARDAKSGAIIVEI
;
A
#
# COMPACT_ATOMS: atom_id res chain seq x y z
N MET A 1 -40.63 -3.42 11.27
CA MET A 1 -39.72 -4.30 10.51
C MET A 1 -38.89 -3.41 9.63
N ASP A 2 -37.75 -2.97 10.18
CA ASP A 2 -36.82 -2.13 9.43
C ASP A 2 -36.13 -3.00 8.38
N LYS A 3 -36.25 -2.60 7.10
CA LYS A 3 -35.54 -3.25 6.01
C LYS A 3 -34.05 -3.20 6.31
N ALA A 4 -33.40 -4.35 6.37
CA ALA A 4 -31.95 -4.46 6.45
C ALA A 4 -31.38 -3.63 5.28
N ILE A 5 -30.64 -2.57 5.61
CA ILE A 5 -29.93 -1.74 4.65
C ILE A 5 -28.82 -2.64 4.10
N GLY A 6 -28.90 -2.98 2.80
CA GLY A 6 -27.96 -3.89 2.16
C GLY A 6 -26.65 -3.18 1.83
N ALA A 7 -25.55 -3.69 2.32
CA ALA A 7 -24.22 -3.32 1.84
C ALA A 7 -23.72 -4.37 0.85
N LYS A 8 -23.23 -3.93 -0.33
CA LYS A 8 -22.65 -4.80 -1.35
C LYS A 8 -21.16 -4.59 -1.46
N ILE A 9 -20.37 -5.66 -1.32
CA ILE A 9 -18.91 -5.60 -1.59
C ILE A 9 -18.72 -5.51 -3.11
N ILE A 10 -18.09 -4.43 -3.57
CA ILE A 10 -17.81 -4.19 -5.00
C ILE A 10 -16.34 -4.41 -5.35
N GLN A 11 -15.44 -4.36 -4.38
CA GLN A 11 -14.01 -4.61 -4.54
C GLN A 11 -13.40 -5.06 -3.22
N SER A 12 -12.44 -5.99 -3.27
CA SER A 12 -11.54 -6.28 -2.15
C SER A 12 -10.09 -5.99 -2.54
N LEU A 13 -9.30 -5.43 -1.62
CA LEU A 13 -7.87 -5.18 -1.85
C LEU A 13 -7.00 -6.40 -1.51
N PHE A 14 -7.55 -7.39 -0.81
CA PHE A 14 -6.77 -8.52 -0.29
C PHE A 14 -7.45 -9.87 -0.52
N ASP A 15 -8.24 -10.02 -1.58
CA ASP A 15 -8.80 -11.31 -1.94
C ASP A 15 -7.67 -12.30 -2.31
N PRO A 16 -7.44 -13.36 -1.53
CA PRO A 16 -6.37 -14.32 -1.78
C PRO A 16 -6.58 -15.15 -3.05
N LYS A 17 -7.82 -15.27 -3.52
CA LYS A 17 -8.19 -16.04 -4.72
C LYS A 17 -7.64 -15.42 -6.01
N LYS A 18 -7.26 -14.13 -5.97
CA LYS A 18 -6.66 -13.45 -7.11
C LYS A 18 -5.15 -13.67 -7.23
N ILE A 19 -4.50 -14.25 -6.21
CA ILE A 19 -3.07 -14.58 -6.29
C ILE A 19 -2.89 -15.73 -7.27
N PRO A 20 -2.06 -15.59 -8.33
CA PRO A 20 -1.80 -16.66 -9.30
C PRO A 20 -1.24 -17.93 -8.64
N ASP A 21 -1.57 -19.11 -9.15
CA ASP A 21 -1.17 -20.39 -8.58
C ASP A 21 0.36 -20.58 -8.56
N ASP A 22 1.05 -20.12 -9.60
CA ASP A 22 2.50 -20.13 -9.67
C ASP A 22 3.12 -19.19 -8.60
N ALA A 23 2.52 -18.03 -8.37
CA ALA A 23 2.92 -17.12 -7.30
C ALA A 23 2.71 -17.75 -5.91
N GLN A 24 1.56 -18.41 -5.68
CA GLN A 24 1.30 -19.11 -4.41
C GLN A 24 2.35 -20.20 -4.16
N LYS A 25 2.75 -20.94 -5.19
CA LYS A 25 3.80 -21.97 -5.10
C LYS A 25 5.14 -21.36 -4.73
N ILE A 26 5.53 -20.26 -5.39
CA ILE A 26 6.79 -19.56 -5.10
C ILE A 26 6.78 -18.95 -3.70
N LEU A 27 5.69 -18.29 -3.29
CA LEU A 27 5.56 -17.76 -1.94
C LEU A 27 5.69 -18.85 -0.87
N ARG A 28 5.11 -20.04 -1.10
CA ARG A 28 5.21 -21.18 -0.18
C ARG A 28 6.65 -21.70 -0.02
N ASP A 29 7.41 -21.74 -1.11
CA ASP A 29 8.73 -22.32 -1.18
C ASP A 29 9.87 -21.28 -1.36
N PHE A 30 9.61 -20.03 -1.02
CA PHE A 30 10.57 -18.92 -1.17
C PHE A 30 11.88 -19.14 -0.40
N ASP A 31 11.85 -19.93 0.68
CA ASP A 31 13.06 -20.33 1.41
C ASP A 31 14.10 -21.05 0.50
N GLN A 32 13.65 -21.77 -0.52
CA GLN A 32 14.54 -22.44 -1.49
C GLN A 32 15.23 -21.40 -2.39
N ILE A 33 14.50 -20.41 -2.88
CA ILE A 33 15.06 -19.30 -3.67
C ILE A 33 16.06 -18.51 -2.83
N ALA A 34 15.69 -18.16 -1.58
CA ALA A 34 16.58 -17.48 -0.66
C ALA A 34 17.83 -18.30 -0.32
N GLN A 35 17.72 -19.65 -0.27
CA GLN A 35 18.86 -20.53 -0.03
C GLN A 35 19.76 -20.64 -1.25
N ALA A 36 19.22 -20.63 -2.45
CA ALA A 36 20.00 -20.66 -3.69
C ALA A 36 20.79 -19.36 -3.90
N ALA A 37 20.12 -18.20 -3.75
CA ALA A 37 20.74 -16.89 -3.93
C ALA A 37 21.73 -16.51 -2.81
N MET A 38 21.48 -16.98 -1.59
CA MET A 38 22.34 -16.70 -0.42
C MET A 38 22.45 -17.94 0.46
N PRO A 39 23.34 -18.90 0.14
CA PRO A 39 23.47 -20.13 0.90
C PRO A 39 23.77 -19.91 2.38
N ALA A 40 23.07 -20.62 3.26
CA ALA A 40 23.31 -20.63 4.70
C ALA A 40 23.55 -22.07 5.17
N ASN A 41 24.56 -22.28 6.00
CA ASN A 41 24.84 -23.57 6.61
C ASN A 41 23.93 -23.84 7.83
N SER A 42 23.96 -25.07 8.36
CA SER A 42 23.11 -25.48 9.48
C SER A 42 23.27 -24.60 10.72
N LYS A 43 24.48 -24.15 11.05
CA LYS A 43 24.74 -23.25 12.20
C LYS A 43 24.06 -21.89 12.00
N GLN A 44 24.14 -21.32 10.80
CA GLN A 44 23.49 -20.05 10.45
C GLN A 44 21.96 -20.19 10.48
N LEU A 45 21.39 -21.28 10.00
CA LEU A 45 19.95 -21.53 10.04
C LEU A 45 19.44 -21.71 11.48
N VAL A 46 20.22 -22.36 12.36
CA VAL A 46 19.90 -22.46 13.80
C VAL A 46 19.91 -21.09 14.48
N ALA A 47 20.83 -20.21 14.13
CA ALA A 47 20.94 -18.86 14.68
C ALA A 47 19.91 -17.88 14.11
N LEU A 48 19.29 -18.18 12.96
CA LEU A 48 18.41 -17.29 12.22
C LEU A 48 17.23 -16.73 13.06
N PRO A 49 16.50 -17.51 13.87
CA PRO A 49 15.38 -16.96 14.67
C PRO A 49 15.84 -15.86 15.64
N LYS A 50 17.02 -16.03 16.27
CA LYS A 50 17.60 -15.01 17.16
C LYS A 50 17.95 -13.74 16.39
N GLN A 51 18.61 -13.88 15.24
CA GLN A 51 18.99 -12.74 14.38
C GLN A 51 17.77 -11.99 13.85
N ILE A 52 16.70 -12.70 13.48
CA ILE A 52 15.42 -12.10 13.07
C ILE A 52 14.83 -11.28 14.21
N ARG A 53 14.83 -11.79 15.45
CA ARG A 53 14.32 -11.06 16.61
C ARG A 53 15.15 -9.80 16.89
N GLU A 54 16.47 -9.88 16.86
CA GLU A 54 17.36 -8.74 17.01
C GLU A 54 17.11 -7.68 15.94
N LEU A 55 17.01 -8.09 14.68
CA LEU A 55 16.69 -7.17 13.59
C LEU A 55 15.27 -6.57 13.73
N SER A 56 14.30 -7.35 14.20
CA SER A 56 12.95 -6.85 14.48
C SER A 56 12.96 -5.75 15.54
N HIS A 57 13.69 -5.95 16.65
CA HIS A 57 13.83 -4.92 17.69
C HIS A 57 14.47 -3.64 17.14
N GLN A 58 15.53 -3.75 16.34
CA GLN A 58 16.14 -2.58 15.69
C GLN A 58 15.17 -1.86 14.72
N MET A 59 14.23 -2.58 14.10
CA MET A 59 13.24 -2.00 13.19
C MET A 59 12.02 -1.41 13.90
N THR A 60 11.70 -1.85 15.13
CA THR A 60 10.47 -1.46 15.84
C THR A 60 10.74 -0.62 17.08
N ASP A 61 11.54 -1.12 18.00
CA ASP A 61 11.67 -0.56 19.35
C ASP A 61 12.86 0.41 19.43
N ASP A 62 13.97 0.08 18.77
CA ASP A 62 15.23 0.79 18.84
C ASP A 62 15.57 1.55 17.54
N ARG A 63 14.50 2.12 16.94
CA ARG A 63 14.58 2.76 15.62
C ARG A 63 15.62 3.88 15.56
N GLY A 64 15.79 4.63 16.65
CA GLY A 64 16.73 5.76 16.74
C GLY A 64 18.21 5.35 16.64
N SER A 65 18.56 4.13 17.07
CA SER A 65 19.93 3.60 17.05
C SER A 65 20.29 2.86 15.75
N ARG A 66 19.30 2.57 14.89
CA ARG A 66 19.54 1.82 13.66
C ARG A 66 20.47 2.57 12.70
N ARG A 67 21.52 1.91 12.25
CA ARG A 67 22.41 2.44 11.22
C ARG A 67 21.74 2.34 9.85
N LEU A 68 21.68 3.44 9.10
CA LEU A 68 21.34 3.37 7.68
C LEU A 68 22.38 2.52 6.96
N GLY A 69 21.93 1.64 6.06
CA GLY A 69 22.83 0.74 5.34
C GLY A 69 23.13 -0.59 6.06
N TYR A 70 22.35 -0.97 7.07
CA TYR A 70 22.46 -2.28 7.74
C TYR A 70 22.42 -3.46 6.75
N MET A 71 21.78 -3.31 5.59
CA MET A 71 21.76 -4.31 4.53
C MET A 71 23.11 -4.51 3.82
N ASN A 72 24.15 -3.72 4.13
CA ASN A 72 25.52 -3.98 3.67
C ASN A 72 26.21 -5.08 4.50
N GLU A 73 25.64 -5.48 5.62
CA GLU A 73 26.11 -6.59 6.43
C GLU A 73 25.43 -7.89 6.03
N LYS A 74 26.21 -8.88 5.58
CA LYS A 74 25.67 -10.16 5.05
C LYS A 74 24.70 -10.85 6.02
N THR A 75 25.00 -10.85 7.32
CA THR A 75 24.15 -11.50 8.33
C THR A 75 22.78 -10.84 8.46
N PHE A 76 22.74 -9.50 8.49
CA PHE A 76 21.47 -8.76 8.52
C PHE A 76 20.70 -8.92 7.23
N LEU A 77 21.36 -8.85 6.07
CA LEU A 77 20.72 -9.07 4.78
C LEU A 77 20.15 -10.48 4.65
N ALA A 78 20.87 -11.50 5.14
CA ALA A 78 20.39 -12.90 5.15
C ALA A 78 19.11 -13.04 6.00
N SER A 79 19.07 -12.43 7.17
CA SER A 79 17.90 -12.43 8.06
C SER A 79 16.74 -11.64 7.44
N TYR A 80 17.04 -10.51 6.79
CA TYR A 80 16.06 -9.69 6.10
C TYR A 80 15.39 -10.46 4.96
N VAL A 81 16.18 -11.08 4.07
CA VAL A 81 15.65 -11.82 2.91
C VAL A 81 14.80 -13.01 3.36
N ARG A 82 15.29 -13.81 4.32
CA ARG A 82 14.61 -15.03 4.77
C ARG A 82 13.34 -14.77 5.59
N TYR A 83 13.14 -13.55 6.09
CA TYR A 83 12.00 -13.24 6.92
C TYR A 83 11.24 -11.99 6.46
N PHE A 84 11.86 -10.81 6.50
CA PHE A 84 11.16 -9.54 6.24
C PHE A 84 10.77 -9.41 4.76
N MET A 85 11.67 -9.75 3.84
CA MET A 85 11.34 -9.80 2.41
C MET A 85 10.22 -10.81 2.15
N TRP A 86 10.27 -11.99 2.74
CA TRP A 86 9.24 -13.00 2.55
C TRP A 86 7.87 -12.52 3.02
N TRP A 87 7.77 -11.93 4.21
CA TRP A 87 6.53 -11.30 4.67
C TRP A 87 6.07 -10.14 3.77
N ASN A 88 6.99 -9.35 3.25
CA ASN A 88 6.67 -8.26 2.33
C ASN A 88 6.19 -8.80 0.98
N LEU A 89 6.78 -9.90 0.48
CA LEU A 89 6.29 -10.59 -0.72
C LEU A 89 4.85 -11.09 -0.51
N VAL A 90 4.54 -11.74 0.61
CA VAL A 90 3.17 -12.19 0.93
C VAL A 90 2.20 -11.01 0.90
N ARG A 91 2.54 -9.88 1.54
CA ARG A 91 1.67 -8.70 1.60
C ARG A 91 1.49 -8.02 0.24
N LEU A 92 2.59 -7.73 -0.43
CA LEU A 92 2.57 -6.97 -1.67
C LEU A 92 2.01 -7.77 -2.84
N THR A 93 2.33 -9.07 -2.95
CA THR A 93 1.74 -9.94 -3.99
C THR A 93 0.22 -9.99 -3.83
N ARG A 94 -0.29 -10.17 -2.60
CA ARG A 94 -1.73 -10.18 -2.34
C ARG A 94 -2.38 -8.85 -2.70
N LEU A 95 -1.78 -7.72 -2.35
CA LEU A 95 -2.27 -6.40 -2.71
C LEU A 95 -2.25 -6.19 -4.23
N PHE A 96 -1.13 -6.46 -4.89
CA PHE A 96 -0.96 -6.21 -6.32
C PHE A 96 -1.84 -7.09 -7.20
N ALA A 97 -2.16 -8.30 -6.76
CA ALA A 97 -3.13 -9.15 -7.44
C ALA A 97 -4.55 -8.54 -7.49
N ASN A 98 -4.84 -7.59 -6.60
CA ASN A 98 -6.12 -6.92 -6.48
C ASN A 98 -6.12 -5.46 -7.00
N LEU A 99 -4.98 -4.97 -7.53
CA LEU A 99 -4.87 -3.65 -8.12
C LEU A 99 -4.79 -3.71 -9.65
N ASP A 100 -5.20 -2.63 -10.30
CA ASP A 100 -5.10 -2.48 -11.75
C ASP A 100 -3.80 -1.76 -12.14
N PHE A 101 -3.05 -2.36 -13.07
CA PHE A 101 -1.80 -1.83 -13.64
C PHE A 101 -1.92 -1.63 -15.17
N GLY A 102 -3.12 -1.51 -15.70
CA GLY A 102 -3.38 -1.33 -17.13
C GLY A 102 -2.73 -0.10 -17.76
N PHE A 103 -2.28 0.86 -16.94
CA PHE A 103 -1.53 2.05 -17.39
C PHE A 103 -0.09 1.71 -17.86
N LEU A 104 0.51 0.61 -17.39
CA LEU A 104 1.84 0.18 -17.81
C LEU A 104 1.80 -0.38 -19.24
N ARG A 105 2.70 0.10 -20.08
CA ARG A 105 2.83 -0.29 -21.49
C ARG A 105 4.10 -1.07 -21.72
N ASP A 106 4.20 -1.72 -22.86
CA ASP A 106 5.44 -2.36 -23.30
C ASP A 106 6.55 -1.33 -23.44
N GLY A 107 7.73 -1.66 -22.93
CA GLY A 107 8.90 -0.75 -22.93
C GLY A 107 8.91 0.32 -21.85
N ASP A 108 7.88 0.44 -21.00
CA ASP A 108 7.84 1.44 -19.94
C ASP A 108 8.99 1.29 -18.94
N VAL A 109 9.47 2.46 -18.49
CA VAL A 109 10.47 2.57 -17.43
C VAL A 109 9.75 2.64 -16.07
N CYS A 110 10.20 1.81 -15.15
CA CYS A 110 9.77 1.80 -13.74
C CYS A 110 10.96 2.14 -12.84
N LEU A 111 10.70 2.78 -11.70
CA LEU A 111 11.72 3.10 -10.70
C LEU A 111 11.24 2.69 -9.31
N ASP A 112 11.99 1.81 -8.65
CA ASP A 112 11.76 1.45 -7.25
C ASP A 112 12.82 2.11 -6.36
N ILE A 113 12.39 2.93 -5.41
CA ILE A 113 13.27 3.72 -4.53
C ILE A 113 13.28 3.11 -3.13
N GLY A 114 14.46 2.83 -2.59
CA GLY A 114 14.62 2.02 -1.39
C GLY A 114 14.31 0.56 -1.67
N SER A 115 14.72 0.08 -2.83
CA SER A 115 14.37 -1.23 -3.38
C SER A 115 14.85 -2.40 -2.52
N GLY A 116 15.93 -2.19 -1.74
CA GLY A 116 16.53 -3.26 -0.96
C GLY A 116 16.85 -4.47 -1.86
N PRO A 117 16.44 -5.70 -1.46
CA PRO A 117 16.60 -6.88 -2.29
C PRO A 117 15.47 -7.06 -3.31
N LEU A 118 15.03 -6.00 -3.98
CA LEU A 118 14.02 -5.98 -5.05
C LEU A 118 12.67 -6.62 -4.66
N THR A 119 12.24 -6.42 -3.43
CA THR A 119 11.00 -7.02 -2.93
C THR A 119 9.77 -6.60 -3.73
N LEU A 120 9.67 -5.33 -4.11
CA LEU A 120 8.50 -4.81 -4.81
C LEU A 120 8.45 -5.27 -6.28
N PRO A 121 9.52 -5.20 -7.08
CA PRO A 121 9.55 -5.81 -8.42
C PRO A 121 9.21 -7.30 -8.40
N CYS A 122 9.75 -8.09 -7.44
CA CYS A 122 9.40 -9.50 -7.28
C CYS A 122 7.91 -9.69 -6.98
N ALA A 123 7.34 -8.89 -6.08
CA ALA A 123 5.93 -9.00 -5.72
C ALA A 123 5.01 -8.67 -6.90
N LEU A 124 5.35 -7.64 -7.69
CA LEU A 124 4.58 -7.27 -8.88
C LEU A 124 4.65 -8.34 -9.96
N TRP A 125 5.85 -8.90 -10.19
CA TRP A 125 6.05 -10.03 -11.11
C TRP A 125 5.19 -11.23 -10.73
N LEU A 126 5.16 -11.58 -9.45
CA LEU A 126 4.37 -12.70 -8.93
C LEU A 126 2.87 -12.43 -9.08
N ALA A 127 2.44 -11.23 -8.72
CA ALA A 127 1.02 -10.88 -8.68
C ALA A 127 0.38 -10.71 -10.05
N ARG A 128 1.16 -10.34 -11.08
CA ARG A 128 0.64 -9.85 -12.36
C ARG A 128 1.27 -10.59 -13.55
N PRO A 129 0.79 -11.81 -13.85
CA PRO A 129 1.24 -12.56 -15.04
C PRO A 129 1.08 -11.80 -16.36
N ASP A 130 0.04 -10.95 -16.45
CA ASP A 130 -0.24 -10.09 -17.60
C ASP A 130 0.85 -9.04 -17.89
N LEU A 131 1.65 -8.67 -16.88
CA LEU A 131 2.78 -7.77 -17.03
C LEU A 131 4.08 -8.48 -17.42
N ARG A 132 4.19 -9.79 -17.25
CA ARG A 132 5.42 -10.56 -17.54
C ARG A 132 5.79 -10.54 -19.02
N SER A 133 4.80 -10.41 -19.91
CA SER A 133 5.02 -10.30 -21.35
C SER A 133 5.48 -8.92 -21.80
N LYS A 134 5.41 -7.90 -20.94
CA LYS A 134 5.85 -6.54 -21.23
C LYS A 134 7.34 -6.38 -20.97
N LYS A 135 8.05 -5.71 -21.88
CA LYS A 135 9.50 -5.45 -21.78
C LYS A 135 9.78 -4.26 -20.86
N LEU A 136 9.37 -4.35 -19.58
CA LEU A 136 9.60 -3.26 -18.63
C LEU A 136 11.08 -3.12 -18.29
N VAL A 137 11.53 -1.87 -18.05
CA VAL A 137 12.86 -1.55 -17.55
C VAL A 137 12.76 -1.03 -16.13
N TRP A 138 13.28 -1.76 -15.16
CA TRP A 138 13.27 -1.38 -13.75
C TRP A 138 14.59 -0.77 -13.31
N TYR A 139 14.59 0.51 -13.01
CA TYR A 139 15.64 1.13 -12.20
C TYR A 139 15.37 0.81 -10.74
N VAL A 140 16.31 0.13 -10.08
CA VAL A 140 16.20 -0.26 -8.66
C VAL A 140 17.24 0.50 -7.87
N MET A 141 16.77 1.43 -7.02
CA MET A 141 17.62 2.37 -6.30
C MET A 141 17.71 2.02 -4.82
N ASP A 142 18.91 1.84 -4.30
CA ASP A 142 19.17 1.65 -2.87
C ASP A 142 20.59 2.09 -2.52
N ILE A 143 20.83 2.42 -1.25
CA ILE A 143 22.17 2.73 -0.72
C ILE A 143 23.04 1.47 -0.58
N SER A 144 22.43 0.29 -0.48
CA SER A 144 23.09 -1.00 -0.34
C SER A 144 23.27 -1.70 -1.69
N GLN A 145 24.48 -1.64 -2.23
CA GLN A 145 24.84 -2.37 -3.44
C GLN A 145 24.70 -3.89 -3.25
N LEU A 146 24.97 -4.39 -2.03
CA LEU A 146 24.85 -5.81 -1.72
C LEU A 146 23.39 -6.28 -1.81
N ALA A 147 22.46 -5.48 -1.28
CA ALA A 147 21.03 -5.77 -1.36
C ALA A 147 20.53 -5.74 -2.81
N LEU A 148 20.95 -4.74 -3.62
CA LEU A 148 20.57 -4.66 -5.03
C LEU A 148 21.06 -5.87 -5.84
N SER A 149 22.33 -6.30 -5.63
CA SER A 149 22.88 -7.45 -6.35
C SER A 149 22.16 -8.75 -5.99
N LEU A 150 21.97 -9.00 -4.69
CA LEU A 150 21.25 -10.18 -4.22
C LEU A 150 19.79 -10.16 -4.68
N GLY A 151 19.16 -8.99 -4.68
CA GLY A 151 17.77 -8.82 -5.12
C GLY A 151 17.60 -9.15 -6.61
N GLU A 152 18.55 -8.77 -7.46
CA GLU A 152 18.53 -9.13 -8.88
C GLU A 152 18.64 -10.66 -9.07
N GLU A 153 19.54 -11.35 -8.34
CA GLU A 153 19.64 -12.82 -8.36
C GLU A 153 18.33 -13.49 -7.92
N ILE A 154 17.69 -12.96 -6.87
CA ILE A 154 16.38 -13.44 -6.39
C ILE A 154 15.32 -13.20 -7.46
N PHE A 155 15.27 -12.00 -8.06
CA PHE A 155 14.29 -11.67 -9.10
C PHE A 155 14.42 -12.59 -10.32
N LEU A 156 15.64 -12.82 -10.79
CA LEU A 156 15.91 -13.74 -11.90
C LEU A 156 15.48 -15.18 -11.57
N SER A 157 15.72 -15.62 -10.33
CA SER A 157 15.26 -16.95 -9.87
C SER A 157 13.73 -17.05 -9.81
N VAL A 158 13.05 -15.99 -9.37
CA VAL A 158 11.58 -15.89 -9.37
C VAL A 158 11.03 -15.90 -10.80
N ALA A 159 11.62 -15.13 -11.71
CA ALA A 159 11.22 -15.08 -13.11
C ALA A 159 11.41 -16.44 -13.80
N ALA A 160 12.55 -17.08 -13.61
CA ALA A 160 12.83 -18.43 -14.14
C ALA A 160 11.82 -19.48 -13.64
N ALA A 161 11.44 -19.41 -12.35
CA ALA A 161 10.48 -20.34 -11.76
C ALA A 161 9.04 -20.15 -12.29
N THR A 162 8.72 -18.99 -12.87
CA THR A 162 7.41 -18.68 -13.48
C THR A 162 7.38 -18.79 -15.00
N GLY A 163 8.52 -19.06 -15.64
CA GLY A 163 8.62 -19.32 -17.08
C GLY A 163 8.43 -18.08 -17.96
N GLY A 164 8.97 -16.93 -17.57
CA GLY A 164 8.93 -15.69 -18.37
C GLY A 164 10.32 -15.11 -18.63
N GLU A 165 10.44 -14.29 -19.69
CA GLU A 165 11.64 -13.46 -19.90
C GLU A 165 11.66 -12.35 -18.83
N PRO A 166 12.71 -12.27 -17.98
CA PRO A 166 12.73 -11.32 -16.88
C PRO A 166 12.78 -9.88 -17.38
N TRP A 167 12.15 -8.97 -16.65
CA TRP A 167 12.30 -7.53 -16.88
C TRP A 167 13.78 -7.12 -16.75
N LYS A 168 14.16 -6.11 -17.53
CA LYS A 168 15.51 -5.56 -17.44
C LYS A 168 15.69 -4.81 -16.13
N ILE A 169 16.67 -5.22 -15.33
CA ILE A 169 17.04 -4.57 -14.07
C ILE A 169 18.24 -3.65 -14.29
N VAL A 170 18.12 -2.41 -13.83
CA VAL A 170 19.20 -1.39 -13.82
C VAL A 170 19.43 -0.95 -12.37
N ARG A 171 20.52 -1.37 -11.77
CA ARG A 171 20.88 -1.05 -10.38
C ARG A 171 21.40 0.39 -10.27
N VAL A 172 20.85 1.17 -9.36
CA VAL A 172 21.25 2.55 -9.05
C VAL A 172 21.65 2.64 -7.59
N LYS A 173 22.95 2.75 -7.31
CA LYS A 173 23.44 2.93 -5.96
C LYS A 173 23.29 4.40 -5.55
N GLY A 174 22.45 4.66 -4.54
CA GLY A 174 22.27 6.01 -3.99
C GLY A 174 20.98 6.17 -3.20
N PRO A 175 20.85 7.29 -2.46
CA PRO A 175 19.65 7.65 -1.74
C PRO A 175 18.59 8.26 -2.68
N LEU A 176 17.37 8.49 -2.15
CA LEU A 176 16.36 9.31 -2.80
C LEU A 176 16.96 10.68 -3.20
N GLY A 177 16.82 11.07 -4.45
CA GLY A 177 17.42 12.26 -5.05
C GLY A 177 18.56 11.94 -6.01
N THR A 178 19.07 10.70 -6.02
CA THR A 178 20.06 10.26 -7.02
C THR A 178 19.46 10.34 -8.42
N ALA A 179 20.21 10.89 -9.36
CA ALA A 179 19.74 11.01 -10.73
C ALA A 179 19.64 9.65 -11.43
N VAL A 180 18.60 9.47 -12.21
CA VAL A 180 18.40 8.35 -13.13
C VAL A 180 18.36 8.88 -14.57
N LYS A 181 18.73 8.02 -15.51
CA LYS A 181 18.86 8.43 -16.91
C LYS A 181 17.51 8.76 -17.56
N GLU A 182 16.49 8.01 -17.23
CA GLU A 182 15.17 8.08 -17.87
C GLU A 182 14.08 8.43 -16.85
N LYS A 183 13.03 9.10 -17.33
CA LYS A 183 11.82 9.31 -16.52
C LYS A 183 11.00 8.03 -16.47
N ALA A 184 10.28 7.85 -15.39
CA ALA A 184 9.54 6.63 -15.12
C ALA A 184 8.03 6.81 -15.31
N ALA A 185 7.40 5.86 -15.98
CA ALA A 185 5.96 5.71 -16.00
C ALA A 185 5.41 5.23 -14.64
N PHE A 186 6.24 4.56 -13.84
CA PHE A 186 5.83 4.06 -12.54
C PHE A 186 6.95 4.22 -11.50
N VAL A 187 6.68 4.99 -10.46
CA VAL A 187 7.60 5.18 -9.33
C VAL A 187 7.03 4.49 -8.10
N THR A 188 7.86 3.70 -7.43
CA THR A 188 7.47 2.92 -6.27
C THR A 188 8.39 3.15 -5.07
N CYS A 189 7.83 3.07 -3.87
CA CYS A 189 8.55 3.08 -2.61
C CYS A 189 7.84 2.18 -1.61
N ALA A 190 8.54 1.22 -1.02
CA ALA A 190 7.96 0.35 -0.01
C ALA A 190 8.84 0.26 1.23
N ASN A 191 8.30 0.60 2.41
CA ASN A 191 8.96 0.56 3.71
C ASN A 191 10.26 1.41 3.81
N MET A 192 10.42 2.41 2.95
CA MET A 192 11.59 3.28 2.92
C MET A 192 11.41 4.50 3.83
N PHE A 193 10.25 5.14 3.79
CA PHE A 193 10.04 6.39 4.52
C PHE A 193 10.00 6.18 6.04
N ASN A 194 9.55 5.02 6.52
CA ASN A 194 9.62 4.70 7.94
C ASN A 194 11.06 4.68 8.47
N GLU A 195 12.06 4.52 7.59
CA GLU A 195 13.48 4.58 7.94
C GLU A 195 14.02 6.01 7.86
N ILE A 196 13.71 6.72 6.80
CA ILE A 196 14.20 8.08 6.56
C ILE A 196 13.63 9.05 7.61
N LEU A 197 12.35 8.92 7.94
CA LEU A 197 11.64 9.85 8.84
C LEU A 197 12.10 9.77 10.29
N GLN A 198 12.72 8.68 10.71
CA GLN A 198 13.21 8.51 12.09
C GLN A 198 14.24 9.56 12.53
N LYS A 199 15.00 10.10 11.59
CA LYS A 199 16.06 11.08 11.83
C LYS A 199 15.65 12.50 11.47
N GLN A 200 14.37 12.71 11.11
CA GLN A 200 13.87 14.02 10.72
C GLN A 200 13.20 14.71 11.90
N SER A 201 13.51 15.97 12.11
CA SER A 201 12.89 16.82 13.13
C SER A 201 11.80 17.73 12.56
N GLU A 202 11.74 17.85 11.23
CA GLU A 202 10.77 18.71 10.57
C GLU A 202 9.33 18.18 10.69
N PRO A 203 8.33 19.07 10.66
CA PRO A 203 6.93 18.66 10.70
C PRO A 203 6.56 17.68 9.57
N PRO A 204 5.70 16.68 9.84
CA PRO A 204 5.31 15.67 8.84
C PRO A 204 4.74 16.26 7.55
N ASP A 205 4.00 17.38 7.64
CA ASP A 205 3.43 18.09 6.48
C ASP A 205 4.53 18.68 5.57
N PHE A 206 5.57 19.25 6.18
CA PHE A 206 6.74 19.76 5.45
C PHE A 206 7.49 18.62 4.76
N LEU A 207 7.72 17.52 5.48
CA LEU A 207 8.38 16.33 4.94
C LEU A 207 7.60 15.70 3.78
N ALA A 208 6.27 15.61 3.90
CA ALA A 208 5.43 15.12 2.81
C ALA A 208 5.51 16.01 1.57
N LYS A 209 5.50 17.34 1.74
CA LYS A 209 5.71 18.30 0.64
C LYS A 209 7.07 18.09 -0.01
N LYS A 210 8.14 18.04 0.78
CA LYS A 210 9.53 17.85 0.31
C LYS A 210 9.70 16.55 -0.47
N TYR A 211 9.23 15.43 0.09
CA TYR A 211 9.41 14.11 -0.54
C TYR A 211 8.48 13.89 -1.73
N SER A 212 7.25 14.40 -1.70
CA SER A 212 6.40 14.36 -2.89
C SER A 212 7.04 15.11 -4.07
N GLN A 213 7.66 16.28 -3.82
CA GLN A 213 8.40 17.02 -4.85
C GLN A 213 9.57 16.21 -5.41
N SER A 214 10.28 15.48 -4.55
CA SER A 214 11.40 14.64 -4.99
C SER A 214 10.92 13.46 -5.86
N LEU A 215 9.81 12.81 -5.49
CA LEU A 215 9.24 11.70 -6.27
C LEU A 215 8.74 12.17 -7.64
N PHE A 216 8.09 13.33 -7.72
CA PHE A 216 7.59 13.89 -8.97
C PHE A 216 8.68 14.17 -10.00
N LYS A 217 9.93 14.44 -9.55
CA LYS A 217 11.06 14.65 -10.47
C LYS A 217 11.41 13.41 -11.30
N TYR A 218 11.01 12.23 -10.86
CA TYR A 218 11.28 10.99 -11.58
C TYR A 218 10.18 10.62 -12.56
N LEU A 219 8.97 11.15 -12.40
CA LEU A 219 7.83 10.82 -13.25
C LEU A 219 7.97 11.37 -14.66
N ASP A 220 7.47 10.59 -15.61
CA ASP A 220 7.30 10.99 -17.00
C ASP A 220 5.91 11.62 -17.19
N PHE A 221 5.87 12.90 -17.50
CA PHE A 221 4.65 13.66 -17.80
C PHE A 221 4.53 14.01 -19.29
N ALA A 222 5.14 13.22 -20.18
CA ALA A 222 4.94 13.40 -21.60
C ALA A 222 3.43 13.31 -21.97
N GLU A 223 3.03 13.92 -23.07
CA GLU A 223 1.62 14.17 -23.43
C GLU A 223 0.72 12.92 -23.42
N GLN A 224 1.28 11.74 -23.74
CA GLN A 224 0.56 10.47 -23.74
C GLN A 224 0.86 9.59 -22.53
N ALA A 225 1.70 10.04 -21.60
CA ALA A 225 2.05 9.27 -20.42
C ALA A 225 0.96 9.38 -19.33
N SER A 226 0.75 8.28 -18.63
CA SER A 226 -0.11 8.24 -17.45
C SER A 226 0.71 7.78 -16.24
N PRO A 227 1.69 8.61 -15.79
CA PRO A 227 2.60 8.18 -14.76
C PRO A 227 1.88 7.91 -13.45
N ALA A 228 2.41 6.95 -12.70
CA ALA A 228 1.84 6.50 -11.44
C ALA A 228 2.87 6.45 -10.32
N ILE A 229 2.40 6.61 -9.09
CA ILE A 229 3.19 6.44 -7.87
C ILE A 229 2.50 5.42 -6.97
N PHE A 230 3.26 4.45 -6.49
CA PHE A 230 2.86 3.55 -5.41
C PHE A 230 3.77 3.76 -4.20
N LEU A 231 3.16 4.02 -3.04
CA LEU A 231 3.87 4.16 -1.78
C LEU A 231 3.21 3.28 -0.74
N ALA A 232 3.99 2.42 -0.08
CA ALA A 232 3.54 1.55 0.98
C ALA A 232 4.46 1.59 2.19
N GLU A 233 3.86 1.64 3.37
CA GLU A 233 4.55 1.73 4.65
C GLU A 233 3.91 0.78 5.67
N PRO A 234 4.57 0.48 6.80
CA PRO A 234 3.92 -0.27 7.87
C PRO A 234 2.64 0.42 8.35
N GLY A 235 1.60 -0.35 8.69
CA GLY A 235 0.29 0.16 9.13
C GLY A 235 0.29 0.81 10.52
N THR A 236 1.38 1.45 10.95
CA THR A 236 1.49 2.16 12.23
C THR A 236 0.88 3.56 12.15
N PRO A 237 0.49 4.18 13.29
CA PRO A 237 -0.09 5.52 13.28
C PRO A 237 0.78 6.58 12.58
N GLY A 238 2.08 6.58 12.84
CA GLY A 238 3.02 7.53 12.24
C GLY A 238 3.17 7.35 10.73
N SER A 239 3.33 6.10 10.28
CA SER A 239 3.42 5.78 8.85
C SER A 239 2.11 6.04 8.13
N GLY A 240 0.96 5.66 8.72
CA GLY A 240 -0.35 5.94 8.13
C GLY A 240 -0.62 7.43 7.98
N ARG A 241 -0.21 8.25 8.97
CA ARG A 241 -0.25 9.70 8.86
C ARG A 241 0.60 10.20 7.69
N PHE A 242 1.84 9.73 7.58
CA PHE A 242 2.72 10.16 6.50
C PHE A 242 2.19 9.77 5.12
N VAL A 243 1.69 8.54 4.96
CA VAL A 243 1.06 8.07 3.72
C VAL A 243 -0.15 8.94 3.35
N SER A 244 -0.99 9.31 4.33
CA SER A 244 -2.11 10.22 4.12
C SER A 244 -1.67 11.60 3.62
N LEU A 245 -0.63 12.18 4.21
CA LEU A 245 -0.07 13.46 3.79
C LEU A 245 0.55 13.39 2.38
N MET A 246 1.23 12.31 2.06
CA MET A 246 1.76 12.05 0.71
C MET A 246 0.62 11.92 -0.31
N ARG A 247 -0.44 11.17 0.02
CA ARG A 247 -1.65 11.06 -0.81
C ARG A 247 -2.22 12.45 -1.13
N ASP A 248 -2.40 13.29 -0.13
CA ASP A 248 -2.94 14.63 -0.31
C ASP A 248 -1.98 15.53 -1.12
N ALA A 249 -0.67 15.33 -0.95
CA ALA A 249 0.32 16.02 -1.78
C ALA A 249 0.30 15.57 -3.24
N PHE A 250 0.06 14.29 -3.51
CA PHE A 250 -0.08 13.76 -4.86
C PHE A 250 -1.33 14.31 -5.56
N ILE A 251 -2.47 14.34 -4.87
CA ILE A 251 -3.72 14.91 -5.39
C ILE A 251 -3.56 16.40 -5.71
N ARG A 252 -2.96 17.19 -4.80
CA ARG A 252 -2.69 18.62 -5.06
C ARG A 252 -1.78 18.87 -6.27
N ARG A 253 -1.03 17.85 -6.71
CA ARG A 253 -0.15 17.91 -7.90
C ARG A 253 -0.79 17.29 -9.15
N GLY A 254 -2.08 17.01 -9.13
CA GLY A 254 -2.84 16.52 -10.27
C GLY A 254 -2.86 15.01 -10.44
N LEU A 255 -2.29 14.22 -9.51
CA LEU A 255 -2.51 12.79 -9.54
C LEU A 255 -3.86 12.44 -8.90
N PHE A 256 -4.41 11.34 -9.35
CA PHE A 256 -5.65 10.76 -8.87
C PHE A 256 -5.33 9.58 -7.96
N ALA A 257 -5.79 9.59 -6.69
CA ALA A 257 -5.62 8.47 -5.78
C ALA A 257 -6.54 7.31 -6.20
N LEU A 258 -5.98 6.34 -6.93
CA LEU A 258 -6.71 5.19 -7.47
C LEU A 258 -7.07 4.17 -6.39
N ALA A 259 -6.15 3.92 -5.47
CA ALA A 259 -6.35 3.04 -4.32
C ALA A 259 -5.51 3.53 -3.12
N PRO A 260 -5.98 3.27 -1.91
CA PRO A 260 -7.20 2.58 -1.48
C PRO A 260 -8.44 3.48 -1.46
N CYS A 261 -8.27 4.76 -1.80
CA CYS A 261 -9.24 5.81 -1.53
C CYS A 261 -10.50 5.68 -2.39
N PRO A 262 -11.69 5.76 -1.79
CA PRO A 262 -12.94 5.84 -2.54
C PRO A 262 -13.26 7.27 -3.01
N HIS A 263 -12.44 8.27 -2.68
CA HIS A 263 -12.66 9.70 -2.97
C HIS A 263 -11.34 10.46 -3.10
N GLN A 264 -11.42 11.69 -3.64
CA GLN A 264 -10.27 12.60 -3.80
C GLN A 264 -10.26 13.76 -2.78
N GLN A 265 -11.23 13.81 -1.86
CA GLN A 265 -11.30 14.81 -0.79
C GLN A 265 -10.20 14.58 0.25
N ASN A 266 -10.01 15.52 1.19
CA ASN A 266 -9.07 15.37 2.30
C ASN A 266 -9.28 14.04 3.04
N CYS A 267 -8.19 13.40 3.43
CA CYS A 267 -8.26 12.10 4.10
C CYS A 267 -8.90 12.22 5.50
N PRO A 268 -10.04 11.57 5.77
CA PRO A 268 -10.68 11.62 7.08
C PRO A 268 -9.98 10.75 8.14
N MET A 269 -9.05 9.89 7.69
CA MET A 269 -8.25 9.00 8.53
C MET A 269 -6.77 9.39 8.47
N ASP A 270 -6.48 10.65 8.69
CA ASP A 270 -5.15 11.23 8.52
C ASP A 270 -4.21 10.99 9.72
N GLY A 271 -4.67 10.33 10.78
CA GLY A 271 -3.86 10.03 11.96
C GLY A 271 -3.43 11.25 12.77
N ARG A 272 -4.04 12.42 12.56
CA ARG A 272 -3.73 13.65 13.29
C ARG A 272 -4.06 13.48 14.77
N ARG A 273 -3.21 14.03 15.65
CA ARG A 273 -3.51 14.09 17.09
C ARG A 273 -4.64 15.06 17.35
N LEU A 274 -5.58 14.66 18.20
CA LEU A 274 -6.74 15.45 18.60
C LEU A 274 -6.36 16.30 19.82
N GLY A 275 -6.12 17.61 19.63
CA GLY A 275 -5.79 18.55 20.69
C GLY A 275 -4.35 18.44 21.22
N LYS A 276 -3.99 19.32 22.19
CA LYS A 276 -2.69 19.28 22.88
C LYS A 276 -2.65 18.08 23.83
N GLY A 277 -1.76 17.11 23.54
CA GLY A 277 -1.64 15.88 24.32
C GLY A 277 -2.75 14.84 24.08
N GLY A 278 -3.62 15.05 23.07
CA GLY A 278 -4.74 14.17 22.75
C GLY A 278 -4.35 12.83 22.13
N ALA A 279 -5.29 11.90 22.15
CA ALA A 279 -5.15 10.60 21.49
C ALA A 279 -4.89 10.77 19.98
N THR A 280 -4.13 9.85 19.39
CA THR A 280 -3.98 9.77 17.94
C THR A 280 -5.35 9.55 17.29
N GLY A 281 -5.70 10.39 16.31
CA GLY A 281 -6.89 10.20 15.48
C GLY A 281 -6.83 8.89 14.72
N LYS A 282 -7.92 8.53 14.05
CA LYS A 282 -7.95 7.33 13.23
C LYS A 282 -7.01 7.51 12.04
N TRP A 283 -6.25 6.45 11.72
CA TRP A 283 -5.35 6.43 10.57
C TRP A 283 -5.73 5.33 9.60
N CYS A 284 -5.46 5.55 8.33
CA CYS A 284 -5.71 4.60 7.27
C CYS A 284 -4.70 3.45 7.35
N ASN A 285 -5.18 2.25 7.64
CA ASN A 285 -4.40 1.04 7.62
C ASN A 285 -5.28 -0.14 7.20
N PHE A 286 -4.65 -1.14 6.60
CA PHE A 286 -5.31 -2.34 6.09
C PHE A 286 -4.66 -3.56 6.70
N ALA A 287 -5.48 -4.48 7.18
CA ALA A 287 -5.03 -5.71 7.80
C ALA A 287 -5.76 -6.91 7.20
N PHE A 288 -5.05 -8.01 7.03
CA PHE A 288 -5.64 -9.30 6.69
C PHE A 288 -5.01 -10.41 7.51
N ASP A 289 -5.78 -11.46 7.76
CA ASP A 289 -5.35 -12.63 8.50
C ASP A 289 -4.25 -13.38 7.73
N THR A 290 -3.29 -13.96 8.46
CA THR A 290 -2.14 -14.64 7.87
C THR A 290 -2.24 -16.16 7.93
N ASP A 291 -3.43 -16.71 8.17
CA ASP A 291 -3.66 -18.15 8.31
C ASP A 291 -3.28 -18.92 7.04
N ASP A 292 -3.40 -18.30 5.87
CA ASP A 292 -3.02 -18.81 4.57
C ASP A 292 -1.56 -18.50 4.17
N ALA A 293 -0.79 -17.87 5.04
CA ALA A 293 0.62 -17.60 4.78
C ALA A 293 1.45 -18.88 4.78
N PRO A 294 2.64 -18.89 4.14
CA PRO A 294 3.50 -20.06 4.08
C PRO A 294 3.80 -20.64 5.47
N LYS A 295 3.50 -21.93 5.68
CA LYS A 295 3.68 -22.60 6.98
C LYS A 295 5.10 -22.49 7.54
N LYS A 296 6.12 -22.56 6.65
CA LYS A 296 7.53 -22.38 7.02
C LYS A 296 7.80 -20.97 7.56
N LEU A 297 7.19 -19.95 6.96
CA LEU A 297 7.31 -18.55 7.41
C LEU A 297 6.63 -18.32 8.76
N LEU A 298 5.44 -18.89 8.95
CA LEU A 298 4.72 -18.86 10.24
C LEU A 298 5.53 -19.56 11.33
N ALA A 299 6.08 -20.74 11.05
CA ALA A 299 6.94 -21.47 11.97
C ALA A 299 8.22 -20.68 12.33
N LEU A 300 8.80 -19.97 11.36
CA LEU A 300 9.96 -19.12 11.59
C LEU A 300 9.59 -17.92 12.46
N SER A 301 8.42 -17.30 12.26
CA SER A 301 7.89 -16.23 13.10
C SER A 301 7.73 -16.68 14.55
N ALA A 302 7.13 -17.86 14.77
CA ALA A 302 6.94 -18.44 16.10
C ALA A 302 8.30 -18.72 16.80
N LYS A 303 9.26 -19.33 16.09
CA LYS A 303 10.62 -19.59 16.60
C LYS A 303 11.37 -18.31 16.93
N ALA A 304 11.16 -17.24 16.18
CA ALA A 304 11.75 -15.93 16.47
C ALA A 304 11.05 -15.21 17.65
N GLY A 305 9.94 -15.74 18.18
CA GLY A 305 9.15 -15.11 19.25
C GLY A 305 8.40 -13.86 18.80
N ILE A 306 8.11 -13.74 17.50
CA ILE A 306 7.34 -12.66 16.88
C ILE A 306 6.22 -13.25 16.02
N PRO A 307 5.27 -14.00 16.62
CA PRO A 307 4.16 -14.58 15.89
C PRO A 307 3.38 -13.47 15.18
N LYS A 308 2.89 -13.76 13.99
CA LYS A 308 2.20 -12.78 13.16
C LYS A 308 0.84 -13.34 12.74
N GLU A 309 -0.18 -12.92 13.44
CA GLU A 309 -1.56 -13.28 13.16
C GLU A 309 -2.14 -12.46 12.00
N ARG A 310 -1.61 -11.25 11.80
CA ARG A 310 -2.08 -10.30 10.79
C ARG A 310 -0.95 -9.62 10.06
N ALA A 311 -1.14 -9.41 8.77
CA ALA A 311 -0.32 -8.54 7.96
C ALA A 311 -0.99 -7.17 7.86
N VAL A 312 -0.25 -6.10 8.19
CA VAL A 312 -0.78 -4.74 8.22
C VAL A 312 0.04 -3.85 7.28
N ILE A 313 -0.64 -2.98 6.53
CA ILE A 313 -0.05 -2.06 5.58
C ILE A 313 -0.83 -0.74 5.51
N SER A 314 -0.14 0.37 5.34
CA SER A 314 -0.71 1.64 4.88
C SER A 314 -0.13 1.95 3.51
N PHE A 315 -0.96 2.36 2.55
CA PHE A 315 -0.46 2.63 1.20
C PHE A 315 -1.30 3.67 0.46
N VAL A 316 -0.72 4.21 -0.60
CA VAL A 316 -1.40 5.00 -1.63
C VAL A 316 -0.88 4.59 -3.00
N PHE A 317 -1.80 4.44 -3.93
CA PHE A 317 -1.55 4.25 -5.35
C PHE A 317 -2.24 5.38 -6.10
N ALA A 318 -1.46 6.23 -6.75
CA ALA A 318 -1.95 7.41 -7.46
C ALA A 318 -1.44 7.42 -8.88
N VAL A 319 -2.31 7.83 -9.83
CA VAL A 319 -2.01 7.86 -11.27
C VAL A 319 -2.34 9.24 -11.85
N SER A 320 -1.64 9.63 -12.91
CA SER A 320 -2.05 10.75 -13.75
C SER A 320 -3.12 10.28 -14.72
N LEU A 321 -4.20 11.07 -14.84
CA LEU A 321 -5.24 10.78 -15.84
C LEU A 321 -5.00 11.64 -17.08
N PRO A 322 -5.03 11.06 -18.29
CA PRO A 322 -4.93 11.82 -19.53
C PRO A 322 -5.97 12.94 -19.58
N GLY A 323 -5.56 14.15 -19.96
CA GLY A 323 -6.43 15.30 -20.07
C GLY A 323 -6.57 16.17 -18.81
N LEU A 324 -5.98 15.79 -17.64
CA LEU A 324 -5.95 16.62 -16.45
C LEU A 324 -4.63 17.38 -16.23
N THR A 325 -3.60 17.14 -17.04
CA THR A 325 -2.26 17.70 -16.88
C THR A 325 -2.08 19.11 -17.46
N GLY A 326 -3.13 19.77 -17.92
CA GLY A 326 -3.07 21.05 -18.63
C GLY A 326 -3.36 22.31 -17.80
N GLN A 327 -3.09 22.36 -16.48
CA GLN A 327 -3.18 23.62 -15.71
C GLN A 327 -2.33 23.59 -14.44
N SER A 328 -1.05 23.83 -14.58
CA SER A 328 -0.19 24.32 -13.49
C SER A 328 0.24 25.74 -13.86
N ASP A 329 -0.62 26.72 -13.61
CA ASP A 329 -0.38 28.09 -13.21
C ASP A 329 -1.65 28.91 -13.44
N ALA A 330 -2.54 28.92 -12.46
CA ALA A 330 -3.41 30.03 -12.15
C ALA A 330 -4.42 29.63 -11.06
N SER A 331 -4.39 30.37 -9.97
CA SER A 331 -5.47 30.64 -8.99
C SER A 331 -6.59 29.59 -8.87
N ALA A 332 -6.72 29.05 -7.67
CA ALA A 332 -7.88 28.33 -7.21
C ALA A 332 -9.15 29.19 -7.27
N LYS A 333 -9.74 29.33 -8.44
CA LYS A 333 -11.14 29.82 -8.60
C LYS A 333 -11.66 29.26 -9.92
N ASP A 334 -12.86 28.66 -9.84
CA ASP A 334 -13.74 28.24 -10.94
C ASP A 334 -13.33 27.03 -11.80
N CYS A 335 -13.72 25.85 -11.36
CA CYS A 335 -14.06 24.75 -12.27
C CYS A 335 -15.58 24.77 -12.57
N ARG A 336 -16.01 25.59 -13.53
CA ARG A 336 -17.29 25.41 -14.21
C ARG A 336 -17.06 24.66 -15.53
N VAL A 337 -17.87 23.62 -15.71
CA VAL A 337 -17.91 22.65 -16.78
C VAL A 337 -18.14 23.33 -18.13
N ALA A 338 -17.30 23.07 -19.12
CA ALA A 338 -17.65 23.23 -20.53
C ALA A 338 -18.25 21.91 -21.07
N ARG A 339 -19.50 21.95 -21.52
CA ARG A 339 -20.14 20.87 -22.28
C ARG A 339 -19.70 20.99 -23.74
N GLY A 340 -19.20 19.91 -24.31
CA GLY A 340 -19.01 19.73 -25.73
C GLY A 340 -19.47 18.32 -26.12
N ASN A 341 -20.44 18.26 -27.04
CA ASN A 341 -20.85 17.03 -27.71
C ASN A 341 -19.69 16.49 -28.53
N ASP A 342 -19.47 15.17 -28.49
CA ASP A 342 -19.35 14.37 -29.71
C ASP A 342 -19.17 12.88 -29.38
N ASN A 343 -19.90 12.08 -30.14
CA ASN A 343 -19.95 10.61 -30.11
C ASN A 343 -18.69 10.02 -30.74
N GLU A 344 -17.92 9.24 -29.96
CA GLU A 344 -17.19 8.06 -30.50
C GLU A 344 -16.77 7.13 -29.34
N PRO A 345 -16.84 5.79 -29.49
CA PRO A 345 -16.55 4.86 -28.42
C PRO A 345 -15.07 4.57 -28.31
N CYS A 346 -14.39 5.19 -27.33
CA CYS A 346 -13.00 4.85 -26.98
C CYS A 346 -13.01 3.71 -25.96
N HIS A 347 -12.59 2.53 -26.38
CA HIS A 347 -12.40 1.35 -25.53
C HIS A 347 -11.08 1.44 -24.74
N SER A 348 -11.04 2.30 -23.73
CA SER A 348 -10.16 2.16 -22.57
C SER A 348 -10.78 2.96 -21.43
N ARG A 349 -11.51 2.28 -20.54
CA ARG A 349 -12.16 2.92 -19.40
C ARG A 349 -11.10 3.32 -18.36
N ALA A 350 -10.49 4.49 -18.57
CA ALA A 350 -9.99 5.24 -17.43
C ALA A 350 -11.18 5.60 -16.52
N PRO A 351 -11.08 5.51 -15.19
CA PRO A 351 -12.19 5.88 -14.31
C PRO A 351 -12.47 7.37 -14.49
N THR A 352 -13.63 7.68 -15.06
CA THR A 352 -14.11 9.06 -15.21
C THR A 352 -14.45 9.66 -13.84
N ARG A 353 -14.35 10.98 -13.73
CA ARG A 353 -14.68 11.77 -12.52
C ARG A 353 -16.08 11.47 -11.96
N GLU A 354 -16.97 10.87 -12.75
CA GLU A 354 -18.34 10.50 -12.40
C GLU A 354 -18.45 9.20 -11.58
N SER A 355 -17.34 8.44 -11.37
CA SER A 355 -17.39 7.13 -10.72
C SER A 355 -17.27 7.16 -9.19
N PHE A 356 -17.18 8.33 -8.56
CA PHE A 356 -17.21 8.42 -7.09
C PHE A 356 -18.64 8.61 -6.62
N ASP A 357 -19.29 7.48 -6.39
CA ASP A 357 -20.62 7.47 -5.82
C ASP A 357 -20.54 7.84 -4.33
N LYS A 358 -21.36 8.80 -3.89
CA LYS A 358 -21.45 9.28 -2.51
C LYS A 358 -21.75 8.18 -1.50
N ASN A 359 -22.18 7.04 -1.97
CA ASN A 359 -22.58 5.87 -1.18
C ASN A 359 -21.46 4.83 -1.02
N ARG A 360 -20.24 5.10 -1.47
CA ARG A 360 -19.12 4.17 -1.36
C ARG A 360 -18.30 4.41 -0.09
N ILE A 361 -18.02 3.33 0.64
CA ILE A 361 -17.16 3.36 1.81
C ILE A 361 -16.04 2.33 1.67
N ARG A 362 -14.80 2.72 2.02
CA ARG A 362 -13.64 1.80 2.10
C ARG A 362 -13.39 1.43 3.55
N ILE A 363 -13.47 0.17 3.87
CA ILE A 363 -13.09 -0.36 5.18
C ILE A 363 -11.56 -0.21 5.34
N ALA A 364 -11.15 0.64 6.29
CA ALA A 364 -9.76 1.07 6.43
C ALA A 364 -9.25 0.91 7.87
N SER A 365 -9.81 -0.03 8.60
CA SER A 365 -9.34 -0.46 9.92
C SER A 365 -9.50 -1.96 10.06
N ASP A 366 -8.92 -2.46 11.12
CA ASP A 366 -9.22 -3.76 11.66
C ASP A 366 -10.60 -3.80 12.33
N ILE A 367 -11.06 -5.00 12.70
CA ILE A 367 -12.28 -5.21 13.48
C ILE A 367 -12.14 -4.49 14.83
N ILE A 368 -13.20 -3.78 15.23
CA ILE A 368 -13.33 -3.16 16.54
C ILE A 368 -14.60 -3.63 17.23
N ARG A 369 -14.54 -3.76 18.55
CA ARG A 369 -15.75 -3.94 19.38
C ARG A 369 -16.27 -2.57 19.78
N VAL A 370 -17.53 -2.31 19.44
CA VAL A 370 -18.25 -1.10 19.81
C VAL A 370 -19.12 -1.45 21.01
N PRO A 371 -18.87 -0.84 22.18
CA PRO A 371 -19.71 -1.08 23.37
C PRO A 371 -21.18 -0.76 23.10
N ALA A 372 -22.06 -1.43 23.81
CA ALA A 372 -23.48 -1.13 23.78
C ALA A 372 -23.74 0.32 24.24
N SER A 373 -24.65 1.01 23.55
CA SER A 373 -25.03 2.39 23.89
C SER A 373 -25.98 2.46 25.09
N GLU A 374 -26.70 1.35 25.39
CA GLU A 374 -27.71 1.26 26.44
C GLU A 374 -27.50 0.00 27.29
N PRO A 375 -27.85 0.04 28.59
CA PRO A 375 -27.83 -1.15 29.44
C PRO A 375 -28.74 -2.25 28.85
N GLY A 376 -28.19 -3.47 28.74
CA GLY A 376 -28.92 -4.64 28.21
C GLY A 376 -28.70 -4.90 26.71
N GLN A 377 -28.13 -3.97 25.95
CA GLN A 377 -27.73 -4.22 24.57
C GLN A 377 -26.40 -5.00 24.51
N LYS A 378 -26.24 -5.82 23.46
CA LYS A 378 -24.97 -6.52 23.20
C LYS A 378 -23.97 -5.60 22.51
N SER A 379 -22.67 -5.76 22.80
CA SER A 379 -21.61 -5.11 22.05
C SER A 379 -21.68 -5.51 20.58
N ARG A 380 -21.38 -4.57 19.69
CA ARG A 380 -21.41 -4.76 18.23
C ARG A 380 -20.01 -4.84 17.67
N ILE A 381 -19.91 -5.46 16.52
CA ILE A 381 -18.68 -5.49 15.72
C ILE A 381 -18.77 -4.37 14.68
N GLY A 382 -17.67 -3.67 14.47
CA GLY A 382 -17.62 -2.62 13.45
C GLY A 382 -16.21 -2.39 12.92
N HIS A 383 -16.13 -1.49 11.96
CA HIS A 383 -14.88 -1.03 11.35
C HIS A 383 -14.89 0.48 11.18
N TYR A 384 -13.73 1.12 11.30
CA TYR A 384 -13.60 2.46 10.74
C TYR A 384 -13.41 2.35 9.22
N ALA A 385 -14.09 3.23 8.52
CA ALA A 385 -14.08 3.32 7.08
C ALA A 385 -13.96 4.79 6.65
N CYS A 386 -13.62 5.02 5.39
CA CYS A 386 -13.64 6.35 4.81
C CYS A 386 -14.60 6.44 3.64
N SER A 387 -15.19 7.62 3.45
CA SER A 387 -16.04 7.98 2.34
C SER A 387 -15.78 9.42 1.91
N GLU A 388 -16.39 9.85 0.81
CA GLU A 388 -16.37 11.26 0.39
C GLU A 388 -16.98 12.20 1.46
N GLN A 389 -17.90 11.68 2.29
CA GLN A 389 -18.55 12.42 3.38
C GLN A 389 -17.72 12.49 4.66
N GLY A 390 -16.60 11.77 4.72
CA GLY A 390 -15.67 11.75 5.86
C GLY A 390 -15.49 10.40 6.52
N LEU A 391 -15.17 10.42 7.82
CA LEU A 391 -14.97 9.23 8.64
C LEU A 391 -16.30 8.50 8.87
N VAL A 392 -16.29 7.18 8.69
CA VAL A 392 -17.43 6.30 8.88
C VAL A 392 -17.13 5.25 9.95
N LEU A 393 -18.10 4.95 10.78
CA LEU A 393 -18.16 3.78 11.63
C LEU A 393 -19.17 2.79 11.04
N ALA A 394 -18.67 1.80 10.31
CA ALA A 394 -19.47 0.75 9.72
C ALA A 394 -19.76 -0.32 10.79
N LEU A 395 -21.02 -0.50 11.14
CA LEU A 395 -21.47 -1.46 12.16
C LEU A 395 -22.10 -2.68 11.48
N SER A 396 -21.60 -3.88 11.83
CA SER A 396 -22.15 -5.13 11.31
C SER A 396 -23.49 -5.45 11.96
N SER A 397 -24.49 -5.71 11.11
CA SER A 397 -25.84 -6.18 11.51
C SER A 397 -25.96 -7.71 11.56
N GLY A 398 -24.85 -8.45 11.36
CA GLY A 398 -24.79 -9.91 11.56
C GLY A 398 -24.98 -10.78 10.30
N GLY A 399 -25.15 -10.18 9.10
CA GLY A 399 -25.41 -10.94 7.87
C GLY A 399 -24.21 -11.13 6.94
N HIS A 400 -23.27 -10.19 6.92
CA HIS A 400 -22.14 -10.22 6.00
C HIS A 400 -20.80 -10.04 6.73
N ARG A 401 -19.83 -10.89 6.38
CA ARG A 401 -18.46 -10.73 6.86
C ARG A 401 -17.73 -9.77 5.94
N VAL A 402 -17.35 -8.62 6.48
CA VAL A 402 -16.61 -7.56 5.80
C VAL A 402 -15.18 -7.55 6.33
N TYR A 403 -14.23 -7.30 5.44
CA TYR A 403 -12.81 -7.31 5.76
C TYR A 403 -12.17 -5.94 5.51
N SER A 404 -11.08 -5.69 6.19
CA SER A 404 -10.25 -4.52 5.94
C SER A 404 -9.78 -4.51 4.48
N GLY A 405 -9.97 -3.40 3.78
CA GLY A 405 -9.71 -3.26 2.36
C GLY A 405 -10.93 -3.48 1.44
N ASP A 406 -12.08 -3.89 1.96
CA ASP A 406 -13.29 -3.98 1.15
C ASP A 406 -13.85 -2.60 0.84
N LEU A 407 -14.27 -2.42 -0.41
CA LEU A 407 -15.06 -1.29 -0.87
C LEU A 407 -16.51 -1.72 -0.93
N LEU A 408 -17.33 -1.01 -0.17
CA LEU A 408 -18.76 -1.29 -0.09
C LEU A 408 -19.54 -0.19 -0.80
N GLU A 409 -20.57 -0.60 -1.51
CA GLU A 409 -21.69 0.26 -1.89
C GLU A 409 -22.77 0.10 -0.83
N VAL A 410 -23.16 1.20 -0.19
CA VAL A 410 -24.13 1.19 0.89
C VAL A 410 -25.40 1.92 0.46
N GLU A 411 -26.55 1.33 0.70
CA GLU A 411 -27.82 2.01 0.48
C GLU A 411 -28.00 3.07 1.57
N THR A 412 -28.14 4.33 1.18
CA THR A 412 -28.53 5.38 2.11
C THR A 412 -30.02 5.30 2.34
N ALA A 413 -30.44 4.90 3.53
CA ALA A 413 -31.79 5.16 3.99
C ALA A 413 -32.07 6.66 3.80
N GLY A 414 -33.24 7.01 3.24
CA GLY A 414 -33.62 8.38 2.89
C GLY A 414 -33.20 9.38 3.98
N LYS A 415 -32.63 10.52 3.58
CA LYS A 415 -32.03 11.53 4.47
C LYS A 415 -32.94 11.82 5.67
N PRO A 416 -32.52 11.42 6.91
CA PRO A 416 -33.26 11.86 8.08
C PRO A 416 -33.19 13.39 8.17
N LYS A 417 -34.29 14.03 8.55
CA LYS A 417 -34.38 15.50 8.70
C LYS A 417 -33.30 16.05 9.67
N SER A 418 -32.76 15.22 10.56
CA SER A 418 -31.73 15.54 11.57
C SER A 418 -30.27 15.27 11.12
N GLY A 419 -30.03 14.86 9.86
CA GLY A 419 -28.69 14.46 9.41
C GLY A 419 -28.30 13.03 9.85
N PRO A 420 -27.14 12.51 9.39
CA PRO A 420 -26.70 11.16 9.71
C PRO A 420 -26.29 11.03 11.19
N ALA A 421 -26.61 9.90 11.81
CA ALA A 421 -26.17 9.57 13.16
C ALA A 421 -24.63 9.54 13.22
N ARG A 422 -24.07 10.06 14.34
CA ARG A 422 -22.62 10.12 14.54
C ARG A 422 -22.21 9.46 15.85
N ASP A 423 -21.07 8.77 15.79
CA ASP A 423 -20.43 8.21 16.99
C ASP A 423 -19.92 9.35 17.88
N ALA A 424 -20.36 9.39 19.12
CA ALA A 424 -20.03 10.44 20.07
C ALA A 424 -18.51 10.54 20.37
N LYS A 425 -17.79 9.42 20.27
CA LYS A 425 -16.36 9.35 20.59
C LYS A 425 -15.47 9.79 19.42
N SER A 426 -15.80 9.42 18.20
CA SER A 426 -14.95 9.67 17.02
C SER A 426 -15.52 10.71 16.06
N GLY A 427 -16.80 11.10 16.21
CA GLY A 427 -17.52 11.92 15.26
C GLY A 427 -17.83 11.24 13.93
N ALA A 428 -17.51 9.94 13.79
CA ALA A 428 -17.73 9.16 12.57
C ALA A 428 -19.23 9.04 12.25
N ILE A 429 -19.58 9.10 10.97
CA ILE A 429 -20.92 8.79 10.49
C ILE A 429 -21.19 7.31 10.73
N ILE A 430 -22.28 6.97 11.39
CA ILE A 430 -22.65 5.58 11.65
C ILE A 430 -23.39 5.04 10.42
N VAL A 431 -22.94 3.89 9.92
CA VAL A 431 -23.53 3.17 8.79
C VAL A 431 -23.73 1.70 9.18
N GLU A 432 -24.93 1.18 8.98
CA GLU A 432 -25.23 -0.24 9.18
C GLU A 432 -24.85 -1.02 7.90
N ILE A 433 -24.10 -2.14 8.07
CA ILE A 433 -23.64 -2.99 6.97
C ILE A 433 -23.97 -4.46 7.21
#